data_7f8b3d1be3cc882a9ef508a29f37284b
#
_entry.id   7f8b3d1be3cc882a9ef508a29f37284b
#
_cell.length_a   1.000
_cell.length_b   1.000
_cell.length_c   1.000
_cell.angle_alpha   90.00
_cell.angle_beta   90.00
_cell.angle_gamma   90.00
#
_symmetry.space_group_name_H-M   'P 1'
#
loop_
_entity.id
_entity.type
_entity.pdbx_description
1 polymer ?
#
loop_
_entity_poly.entity_id
_entity_poly.type
_entity_poly.pdbx_seq_one_letter_code
_entity_poly.pdbx_strand_id
1 'polypeptide(L)'
;QTAEAEWIAGEMRKLCEAGVPYRDMTVLYRAHYVSRAVEEVLLAAKIPYTIYSGVQFFDRAEIKDALSYLRMVVYRDDLSFRRIANTPRRNLGKSRMARLEAYAAEKQCSLYTALCDNIDTPEFKTTKGRQFIALVESFAAGQAERPISEVLSELLDRSGYETMLRTEGSQERLDNLAELKQSIYEYETTCGEE
;
A
#
# COMPACT_ATOMS: atom_id res chain seq x y z
N GLN A 1 -19.35 8.73 4.53
CA GLN A 1 -18.04 9.14 5.08
C GLN A 1 -17.46 10.31 4.26
N THR A 2 -17.41 10.25 2.94
CA THR A 2 -16.88 11.34 2.09
C THR A 2 -17.65 12.64 2.24
N ALA A 3 -18.99 12.61 2.20
CA ALA A 3 -19.83 13.78 2.39
C ALA A 3 -19.67 14.43 3.79
N GLU A 4 -19.42 13.60 4.83
CA GLU A 4 -19.13 14.08 6.18
C GLU A 4 -17.75 14.76 6.24
N ALA A 5 -16.74 14.18 5.61
CA ALA A 5 -15.40 14.76 5.50
C ALA A 5 -15.40 16.09 4.71
N GLU A 6 -16.15 16.17 3.63
CA GLU A 6 -16.34 17.40 2.84
C GLU A 6 -17.03 18.50 3.67
N TRP A 7 -18.04 18.11 4.44
CA TRP A 7 -18.71 19.04 5.35
C TRP A 7 -17.73 19.56 6.41
N ILE A 8 -16.94 18.69 7.03
CA ILE A 8 -15.90 19.07 8.00
C ILE A 8 -14.93 20.08 7.40
N ALA A 9 -14.38 19.79 6.21
CA ALA A 9 -13.46 20.70 5.53
C ALA A 9 -14.13 22.06 5.19
N GLY A 10 -15.39 22.04 4.81
CA GLY A 10 -16.20 23.25 4.58
C GLY A 10 -16.35 24.10 5.85
N GLU A 11 -16.68 23.47 6.99
CA GLU A 11 -16.77 24.18 8.25
C GLU A 11 -15.43 24.73 8.73
N MET A 12 -14.35 23.98 8.57
CA MET A 12 -13.00 24.45 8.89
C MET A 12 -12.61 25.69 8.07
N ARG A 13 -12.97 25.75 6.78
CA ARG A 13 -12.74 26.93 5.94
C ARG A 13 -13.53 28.14 6.42
N LYS A 14 -14.83 27.97 6.70
CA LYS A 14 -15.70 29.05 7.24
C LYS A 14 -15.13 29.62 8.54
N LEU A 15 -14.70 28.75 9.45
CA LEU A 15 -14.08 29.15 10.70
C LEU A 15 -12.76 29.89 10.46
N CYS A 16 -11.96 29.45 9.51
CA CYS A 16 -10.72 30.12 9.14
C CYS A 16 -10.97 31.53 8.56
N GLU A 17 -11.96 31.67 7.69
CA GLU A 17 -12.42 32.96 7.17
C GLU A 17 -12.95 33.89 8.28
N ALA A 18 -13.54 33.32 9.32
CA ALA A 18 -13.98 34.05 10.51
C ALA A 18 -12.83 34.41 11.48
N GLY A 19 -11.57 34.04 11.14
CA GLY A 19 -10.38 34.41 11.92
C GLY A 19 -9.86 33.34 12.87
N VAL A 20 -10.43 32.12 12.88
CA VAL A 20 -9.92 31.01 13.69
C VAL A 20 -8.84 30.29 12.86
N PRO A 21 -7.58 30.24 13.31
CA PRO A 21 -6.53 29.56 12.57
C PRO A 21 -6.70 28.03 12.61
N TYR A 22 -6.32 27.31 11.56
CA TYR A 22 -6.45 25.84 11.47
C TYR A 22 -5.77 25.10 12.63
N ARG A 23 -4.69 25.63 13.19
CA ARG A 23 -3.99 25.05 14.36
C ARG A 23 -4.83 24.99 15.62
N ASP A 24 -5.91 25.79 15.69
CA ASP A 24 -6.80 25.85 16.86
C ASP A 24 -8.07 25.01 16.63
N MET A 25 -8.15 24.27 15.51
CA MET A 25 -9.25 23.38 15.18
C MET A 25 -8.84 21.92 15.42
N THR A 26 -9.75 21.09 15.91
CA THR A 26 -9.53 19.66 16.13
C THR A 26 -10.73 18.87 15.65
N VAL A 27 -10.46 17.80 14.88
CA VAL A 27 -11.45 16.81 14.47
C VAL A 27 -11.27 15.55 15.30
N LEU A 28 -12.34 15.12 15.97
CA LEU A 28 -12.33 13.91 16.80
C LEU A 28 -13.12 12.80 16.11
N TYR A 29 -12.52 11.60 16.03
CA TYR A 29 -13.18 10.41 15.49
C TYR A 29 -12.93 9.20 16.39
N ARG A 30 -13.83 8.22 16.30
CA ARG A 30 -13.86 7.07 17.22
C ARG A 30 -12.96 5.92 16.78
N ALA A 31 -12.77 5.74 15.47
CA ALA A 31 -12.04 4.62 14.90
C ALA A 31 -11.01 5.11 13.87
N HIS A 32 -9.83 4.53 13.89
CA HIS A 32 -8.70 4.98 13.06
C HIS A 32 -8.97 4.94 11.55
N TYR A 33 -9.74 3.98 11.06
CA TYR A 33 -10.05 3.89 9.63
C TYR A 33 -10.86 5.08 9.10
N VAL A 34 -11.60 5.77 9.96
CA VAL A 34 -12.36 6.97 9.58
C VAL A 34 -11.44 8.11 9.16
N SER A 35 -10.19 8.13 9.63
CA SER A 35 -9.24 9.19 9.29
C SER A 35 -8.99 9.30 7.78
N ARG A 36 -9.06 8.20 7.02
CA ARG A 36 -8.77 8.20 5.58
C ARG A 36 -9.61 9.24 4.82
N ALA A 37 -10.93 9.17 4.94
CA ALA A 37 -11.81 10.09 4.22
C ALA A 37 -11.56 11.55 4.60
N VAL A 38 -11.28 11.81 5.88
CA VAL A 38 -10.94 13.16 6.37
C VAL A 38 -9.61 13.62 5.82
N GLU A 39 -8.57 12.77 5.86
CA GLU A 39 -7.24 13.07 5.34
C GLU A 39 -7.25 13.37 3.84
N GLU A 40 -7.97 12.55 3.04
CA GLU A 40 -8.12 12.76 1.60
C GLU A 40 -8.74 14.12 1.28
N VAL A 41 -9.82 14.47 1.96
CA VAL A 41 -10.50 15.76 1.72
C VAL A 41 -9.63 16.94 2.18
N LEU A 42 -8.95 16.84 3.33
CA LEU A 42 -8.06 17.87 3.82
C LEU A 42 -6.85 18.09 2.88
N LEU A 43 -6.29 17.01 2.34
CA LEU A 43 -5.22 17.07 1.34
C LEU A 43 -5.69 17.72 0.05
N ALA A 44 -6.82 17.31 -0.51
CA ALA A 44 -7.42 17.89 -1.70
C ALA A 44 -7.73 19.38 -1.49
N ALA A 45 -8.21 19.73 -0.31
CA ALA A 45 -8.52 21.11 0.09
C ALA A 45 -7.28 21.96 0.43
N LYS A 46 -6.07 21.35 0.47
CA LYS A 46 -4.81 21.97 0.91
C LYS A 46 -4.89 22.56 2.32
N ILE A 47 -5.66 21.92 3.21
CA ILE A 47 -5.76 22.30 4.63
C ILE A 47 -4.66 21.54 5.38
N PRO A 48 -3.73 22.24 6.08
CA PRO A 48 -2.69 21.58 6.85
C PRO A 48 -3.29 20.87 8.06
N TYR A 49 -2.83 19.65 8.32
CA TYR A 49 -3.28 18.85 9.48
C TYR A 49 -2.15 18.03 10.09
N THR A 50 -2.34 17.62 11.33
CA THR A 50 -1.48 16.69 12.06
C THR A 50 -2.34 15.67 12.79
N ILE A 51 -1.98 14.39 12.70
CA ILE A 51 -2.67 13.34 13.45
C ILE A 51 -1.98 13.16 14.80
N TYR A 52 -2.73 13.37 15.88
CA TYR A 52 -2.28 13.09 17.23
C TYR A 52 -2.63 11.63 17.61
N SER A 53 -1.68 10.93 18.19
CA SER A 53 -1.83 9.54 18.65
C SER A 53 -2.08 8.51 17.54
N GLY A 54 -1.61 8.77 16.32
CA GLY A 54 -1.77 7.85 15.21
C GLY A 54 -0.69 8.02 14.14
N VAL A 55 -0.65 7.05 13.23
CA VAL A 55 0.10 7.13 11.98
C VAL A 55 -0.87 7.56 10.90
N GLN A 56 -0.48 8.51 10.05
CA GLN A 56 -1.28 8.92 8.89
C GLN A 56 -1.70 7.69 8.09
N PHE A 57 -2.90 7.68 7.52
CA PHE A 57 -3.46 6.51 6.85
C PHE A 57 -2.49 5.94 5.80
N PHE A 58 -1.96 6.79 4.93
CA PHE A 58 -1.02 6.37 3.88
C PHE A 58 0.39 6.02 4.40
N ASP A 59 0.69 6.32 5.66
CA ASP A 59 1.96 5.95 6.32
C ASP A 59 1.89 4.62 7.06
N ARG A 60 0.70 4.04 7.21
CA ARG A 60 0.51 2.74 7.87
C ARG A 60 1.22 1.64 7.12
N ALA A 61 1.77 0.69 7.88
CA ALA A 61 2.59 -0.38 7.33
C ALA A 61 1.85 -1.20 6.28
N GLU A 62 0.62 -1.62 6.58
CA GLU A 62 -0.22 -2.43 5.69
C GLU A 62 -0.61 -1.68 4.41
N ILE A 63 -0.81 -0.37 4.48
CA ILE A 63 -1.10 0.46 3.30
C ILE A 63 0.13 0.56 2.42
N LYS A 64 1.30 0.84 3.01
CA LYS A 64 2.57 0.86 2.28
C LYS A 64 2.90 -0.51 1.68
N ASP A 65 2.59 -1.61 2.37
CA ASP A 65 2.78 -2.96 1.85
C ASP A 65 1.88 -3.21 0.64
N ALA A 66 0.59 -2.88 0.74
CA ALA A 66 -0.38 -3.02 -0.35
C ALA A 66 0.03 -2.21 -1.59
N LEU A 67 0.42 -0.95 -1.41
CA LEU A 67 0.93 -0.10 -2.50
C LEU A 67 2.25 -0.65 -3.09
N SER A 68 3.12 -1.23 -2.26
CA SER A 68 4.36 -1.87 -2.74
C SER A 68 4.09 -3.11 -3.59
N TYR A 69 3.02 -3.86 -3.30
CA TYR A 69 2.59 -4.95 -4.17
C TYR A 69 2.16 -4.44 -5.56
N LEU A 70 1.35 -3.38 -5.65
CA LEU A 70 0.98 -2.77 -6.94
C LEU A 70 2.21 -2.24 -7.69
N ARG A 71 3.08 -1.49 -6.99
CA ARG A 71 4.31 -0.97 -7.57
C ARG A 71 5.23 -2.07 -8.09
N MET A 72 5.28 -3.21 -7.39
CA MET A 72 6.10 -4.35 -7.80
C MET A 72 5.63 -4.93 -9.13
N VAL A 73 4.33 -5.01 -9.36
CA VAL A 73 3.76 -5.46 -10.64
C VAL A 73 4.13 -4.51 -11.79
N VAL A 74 4.07 -3.19 -11.54
CA VAL A 74 4.27 -2.17 -12.59
C VAL A 74 5.75 -1.83 -12.79
N TYR A 75 6.48 -1.57 -11.72
CA TYR A 75 7.82 -0.96 -11.79
C TYR A 75 8.96 -1.93 -11.44
N ARG A 76 8.70 -2.99 -10.68
CA ARG A 76 9.71 -3.92 -10.15
C ARG A 76 10.87 -3.21 -9.43
N ASP A 77 10.55 -2.11 -8.75
CA ASP A 77 11.53 -1.26 -8.07
C ASP A 77 12.07 -1.91 -6.78
N ASP A 78 13.31 -1.61 -6.45
CA ASP A 78 14.04 -2.19 -5.32
C ASP A 78 13.44 -1.83 -3.96
N LEU A 79 12.83 -0.65 -3.83
CA LEU A 79 12.20 -0.21 -2.59
C LEU A 79 10.99 -1.09 -2.25
N SER A 80 10.11 -1.28 -3.25
CA SER A 80 8.96 -2.17 -3.13
C SER A 80 9.39 -3.61 -2.92
N PHE A 81 10.40 -4.08 -3.65
CA PHE A 81 10.96 -5.43 -3.48
C PHE A 81 11.42 -5.68 -2.05
N ARG A 82 12.29 -4.80 -1.49
CA ARG A 82 12.78 -4.92 -0.11
C ARG A 82 11.66 -5.02 0.91
N ARG A 83 10.57 -4.29 0.65
CA ARG A 83 9.44 -4.23 1.56
C ARG A 83 8.62 -5.52 1.58
N ILE A 84 8.30 -6.08 0.41
CA ILE A 84 7.32 -7.16 0.31
C ILE A 84 7.89 -8.53 -0.08
N ALA A 85 9.12 -8.63 -0.54
CA ALA A 85 9.68 -9.91 -1.00
C ALA A 85 9.60 -11.02 0.06
N ASN A 86 9.74 -10.67 1.35
CA ASN A 86 9.63 -11.62 2.46
C ASN A 86 8.41 -11.37 3.37
N THR A 87 7.40 -10.65 2.90
CA THR A 87 6.14 -10.37 3.62
C THR A 87 4.95 -10.71 2.71
N PRO A 88 4.22 -11.81 2.95
CA PRO A 88 4.43 -12.88 3.95
C PRO A 88 5.77 -13.60 3.84
N ARG A 89 6.11 -14.38 4.86
CA ARG A 89 7.38 -15.11 4.93
C ARG A 89 7.59 -16.03 3.73
N ARG A 90 8.65 -15.75 2.93
CA ARG A 90 9.03 -16.52 1.74
C ARG A 90 10.42 -17.14 1.84
N ASN A 91 11.00 -17.11 3.03
CA ASN A 91 12.37 -17.54 3.26
C ASN A 91 13.42 -16.69 2.49
N LEU A 92 13.09 -15.41 2.27
CA LEU A 92 13.97 -14.39 1.66
C LEU A 92 14.45 -13.41 2.76
N GLY A 93 14.97 -13.96 3.86
CA GLY A 93 15.45 -13.17 4.99
C GLY A 93 16.77 -12.43 4.72
N LYS A 94 17.30 -11.78 5.76
CA LYS A 94 18.46 -10.86 5.67
C LYS A 94 19.66 -11.42 4.90
N SER A 95 20.06 -12.68 5.16
CA SER A 95 21.22 -13.29 4.49
C SER A 95 21.00 -13.42 2.97
N ARG A 96 19.82 -13.91 2.55
CA ARG A 96 19.48 -14.02 1.13
C ARG A 96 19.30 -12.66 0.46
N MET A 97 18.71 -11.71 1.18
CA MET A 97 18.61 -10.33 0.68
C MET A 97 19.99 -9.73 0.43
N ALA A 98 20.94 -9.87 1.36
CA ALA A 98 22.30 -9.38 1.18
C ALA A 98 23.01 -10.02 -0.04
N ARG A 99 22.72 -11.29 -0.34
CA ARG A 99 23.25 -11.94 -1.55
C ARG A 99 22.64 -11.38 -2.83
N LEU A 100 21.33 -11.12 -2.84
CA LEU A 100 20.69 -10.46 -3.98
C LEU A 100 21.25 -9.05 -4.19
N GLU A 101 21.50 -8.32 -3.11
CA GLU A 101 22.12 -6.99 -3.16
C GLU A 101 23.52 -7.02 -3.75
N ALA A 102 24.34 -7.98 -3.33
CA ALA A 102 25.69 -8.16 -3.87
C ALA A 102 25.66 -8.52 -5.38
N TYR A 103 24.76 -9.46 -5.76
CA TYR A 103 24.56 -9.83 -7.17
C TYR A 103 24.07 -8.65 -8.01
N ALA A 104 23.04 -7.93 -7.51
CA ALA A 104 22.47 -6.78 -8.19
C ALA A 104 23.51 -5.66 -8.41
N ALA A 105 24.36 -5.41 -7.42
CA ALA A 105 25.46 -4.45 -7.52
C ALA A 105 26.51 -4.88 -8.56
N GLU A 106 26.90 -6.17 -8.56
CA GLU A 106 27.85 -6.71 -9.54
C GLU A 106 27.32 -6.65 -10.98
N LYS A 107 26.05 -7.04 -11.17
CA LYS A 107 25.41 -7.12 -12.49
C LYS A 107 24.72 -5.82 -12.93
N GLN A 108 24.69 -4.82 -12.08
CA GLN A 108 23.97 -3.55 -12.30
C GLN A 108 22.49 -3.76 -12.71
N CYS A 109 21.81 -4.63 -11.99
CA CYS A 109 20.40 -4.97 -12.21
C CYS A 109 19.56 -4.72 -10.95
N SER A 110 18.22 -4.81 -11.08
CA SER A 110 17.32 -4.71 -9.93
C SER A 110 17.38 -5.94 -9.04
N LEU A 111 16.95 -5.80 -7.77
CA LEU A 111 16.82 -6.93 -6.84
C LEU A 111 15.83 -7.99 -7.35
N TYR A 112 14.79 -7.56 -8.05
CA TYR A 112 13.85 -8.48 -8.68
C TYR A 112 14.52 -9.32 -9.78
N THR A 113 15.29 -8.69 -10.66
CA THR A 113 16.09 -9.38 -11.67
C THR A 113 17.11 -10.31 -11.02
N ALA A 114 17.80 -9.85 -9.98
CA ALA A 114 18.72 -10.68 -9.22
C ALA A 114 18.05 -11.94 -8.64
N LEU A 115 16.80 -11.83 -8.14
CA LEU A 115 16.04 -12.98 -7.67
C LEU A 115 15.70 -13.94 -8.84
N CYS A 116 15.26 -13.40 -9.98
CA CYS A 116 14.94 -14.21 -11.16
C CYS A 116 16.14 -15.01 -11.65
N ASP A 117 17.30 -14.37 -11.75
CA ASP A 117 18.54 -14.99 -12.23
C ASP A 117 19.07 -16.08 -11.29
N ASN A 118 18.82 -15.95 -10.00
CA ASN A 118 19.33 -16.87 -8.98
C ASN A 118 18.31 -17.91 -8.48
N ILE A 119 17.06 -17.90 -8.98
CA ILE A 119 15.96 -18.69 -8.40
C ILE A 119 16.20 -20.20 -8.45
N ASP A 120 16.99 -20.69 -9.39
CA ASP A 120 17.32 -22.12 -9.55
C ASP A 120 18.57 -22.55 -8.79
N THR A 121 19.30 -21.61 -8.20
CA THR A 121 20.47 -21.93 -7.39
C THR A 121 20.08 -22.70 -6.12
N PRO A 122 20.97 -23.54 -5.56
CA PRO A 122 20.68 -24.30 -4.34
C PRO A 122 20.19 -23.46 -3.17
N GLU A 123 20.59 -22.20 -3.11
CA GLU A 123 20.24 -21.28 -2.03
C GLU A 123 18.81 -20.73 -2.15
N PHE A 124 18.33 -20.49 -3.37
CA PHE A 124 17.03 -19.86 -3.61
C PHE A 124 15.92 -20.85 -3.99
N LYS A 125 16.27 -22.01 -4.58
CA LYS A 125 15.27 -23.02 -4.99
C LYS A 125 14.40 -23.56 -3.86
N THR A 126 14.85 -23.47 -2.61
CA THR A 126 14.11 -23.91 -1.42
C THR A 126 13.25 -22.80 -0.81
N THR A 127 13.30 -21.61 -1.39
CA THR A 127 12.48 -20.47 -0.97
C THR A 127 11.14 -20.44 -1.70
N LYS A 128 10.20 -19.61 -1.23
CA LYS A 128 8.98 -19.29 -1.99
C LYS A 128 9.21 -18.16 -3.01
N GLY A 129 10.47 -17.86 -3.37
CA GLY A 129 10.83 -16.85 -4.37
C GLY A 129 10.20 -17.11 -5.74
N ARG A 130 10.16 -18.37 -6.19
CA ARG A 130 9.50 -18.75 -7.45
C ARG A 130 8.00 -18.43 -7.45
N GLN A 131 7.31 -18.63 -6.32
CA GLN A 131 5.90 -18.27 -6.19
C GLN A 131 5.71 -16.76 -6.25
N PHE A 132 6.63 -16.00 -5.65
CA PHE A 132 6.60 -14.55 -5.71
C PHE A 132 6.83 -14.03 -7.13
N ILE A 133 7.81 -14.57 -7.87
CA ILE A 133 8.05 -14.23 -9.28
C ILE A 133 6.78 -14.55 -10.10
N ALA A 134 6.25 -15.78 -9.98
CA ALA A 134 5.05 -16.19 -10.71
C ALA A 134 3.84 -15.29 -10.41
N LEU A 135 3.69 -14.85 -9.16
CA LEU A 135 2.66 -13.88 -8.78
C LEU A 135 2.85 -12.56 -9.55
N VAL A 136 4.02 -11.94 -9.45
CA VAL A 136 4.31 -10.66 -10.10
C VAL A 136 4.09 -10.74 -11.62
N GLU A 137 4.62 -11.78 -12.28
CA GLU A 137 4.49 -11.95 -13.72
C GLU A 137 3.05 -12.23 -14.16
N SER A 138 2.26 -12.97 -13.36
CA SER A 138 0.86 -13.24 -13.68
C SER A 138 0.00 -11.98 -13.72
N PHE A 139 0.37 -10.95 -12.97
CA PHE A 139 -0.31 -9.65 -12.97
C PHE A 139 0.29 -8.67 -13.98
N ALA A 140 1.56 -8.80 -14.38
CA ALA A 140 2.18 -7.92 -15.36
C ALA A 140 1.60 -8.11 -16.77
N ALA A 141 1.16 -9.32 -17.12
CA ALA A 141 0.57 -9.66 -18.41
C ALA A 141 -0.95 -9.39 -18.40
N GLY A 142 -1.41 -8.19 -18.75
CA GLY A 142 -2.83 -7.92 -18.95
C GLY A 142 -3.49 -6.93 -17.97
N GLN A 143 -2.71 -6.08 -17.33
CA GLN A 143 -3.21 -5.11 -16.35
C GLN A 143 -3.91 -3.88 -16.97
N ALA A 144 -3.62 -3.56 -18.24
CA ALA A 144 -4.05 -2.30 -18.85
C ALA A 144 -5.58 -2.10 -18.96
N GLU A 145 -6.37 -3.16 -18.77
CA GLU A 145 -7.83 -3.16 -18.97
C GLU A 145 -8.62 -3.50 -17.69
N ARG A 146 -7.94 -3.79 -16.57
CA ARG A 146 -8.61 -4.21 -15.32
C ARG A 146 -8.65 -3.08 -14.30
N PRO A 147 -9.77 -2.92 -13.55
CA PRO A 147 -9.83 -2.00 -12.42
C PRO A 147 -8.72 -2.26 -11.40
N ILE A 148 -8.02 -1.21 -10.96
CA ILE A 148 -6.91 -1.32 -10.00
C ILE A 148 -7.39 -1.88 -8.66
N SER A 149 -8.62 -1.56 -8.26
CA SER A 149 -9.27 -2.07 -7.04
C SER A 149 -9.42 -3.60 -7.06
N GLU A 150 -9.80 -4.17 -8.21
CA GLU A 150 -9.87 -5.63 -8.39
C GLU A 150 -8.48 -6.25 -8.39
N VAL A 151 -7.54 -5.65 -9.13
CA VAL A 151 -6.14 -6.10 -9.19
C VAL A 151 -5.53 -6.12 -7.80
N LEU A 152 -5.69 -5.05 -7.01
CA LEU A 152 -5.17 -4.99 -5.65
C LEU A 152 -5.80 -6.08 -4.77
N SER A 153 -7.11 -6.27 -4.86
CA SER A 153 -7.82 -7.26 -4.06
C SER A 153 -7.31 -8.67 -4.34
N GLU A 154 -7.21 -9.05 -5.60
CA GLU A 154 -6.69 -10.36 -6.01
C GLU A 154 -5.21 -10.53 -5.67
N LEU A 155 -4.42 -9.49 -5.83
CA LEU A 155 -2.97 -9.51 -5.55
C LEU A 155 -2.71 -9.73 -4.04
N LEU A 156 -3.43 -9.05 -3.16
CA LEU A 156 -3.31 -9.20 -1.71
C LEU A 156 -3.78 -10.59 -1.22
N ASP A 157 -4.83 -11.13 -1.84
CA ASP A 157 -5.31 -12.49 -1.55
C ASP A 157 -4.30 -13.55 -2.03
N ARG A 158 -3.94 -13.54 -3.30
CA ARG A 158 -3.02 -14.53 -3.91
C ARG A 158 -1.59 -14.46 -3.34
N SER A 159 -1.15 -13.28 -2.89
CA SER A 159 0.14 -13.14 -2.20
C SER A 159 0.16 -13.82 -0.82
N GLY A 160 -1.01 -14.11 -0.24
CA GLY A 160 -1.20 -14.58 1.13
C GLY A 160 -1.07 -13.48 2.19
N TYR A 161 -1.05 -12.20 1.79
CA TYR A 161 -0.87 -11.08 2.70
C TYR A 161 -2.06 -10.93 3.66
N GLU A 162 -3.28 -10.95 3.14
CA GLU A 162 -4.48 -10.89 3.99
C GLU A 162 -4.61 -12.12 4.89
N THR A 163 -4.26 -13.31 4.38
CA THR A 163 -4.23 -14.53 5.18
C THR A 163 -3.25 -14.43 6.35
N MET A 164 -2.07 -13.83 6.12
CA MET A 164 -1.11 -13.54 7.17
C MET A 164 -1.72 -12.63 8.25
N LEU A 165 -2.33 -11.50 7.85
CA LEU A 165 -2.96 -10.57 8.80
C LEU A 165 -4.11 -11.20 9.60
N ARG A 166 -4.93 -12.04 8.96
CA ARG A 166 -5.99 -12.81 9.67
C ARG A 166 -5.39 -13.77 10.70
N THR A 167 -4.29 -14.45 10.34
CA THR A 167 -3.60 -15.36 11.26
C THR A 167 -2.96 -14.63 12.44
N GLU A 168 -2.49 -13.41 12.22
CA GLU A 168 -1.96 -12.52 13.27
C GLU A 168 -3.05 -11.89 14.15
N GLY A 169 -4.32 -12.06 13.81
CA GLY A 169 -5.45 -11.44 14.52
C GLY A 169 -5.52 -9.92 14.33
N SER A 170 -4.94 -9.39 13.25
CA SER A 170 -4.82 -7.96 13.00
C SER A 170 -6.06 -7.39 12.28
N GLN A 171 -7.23 -7.40 12.95
CA GLN A 171 -8.48 -6.93 12.34
C GLN A 171 -8.39 -5.47 11.90
N GLU A 172 -7.80 -4.59 12.70
CA GLU A 172 -7.62 -3.17 12.35
C GLU A 172 -6.85 -3.00 11.02
N ARG A 173 -5.80 -3.80 10.79
CA ARG A 173 -5.03 -3.74 9.54
C ARG A 173 -5.84 -4.23 8.33
N LEU A 174 -6.70 -5.24 8.53
CA LEU A 174 -7.63 -5.70 7.49
C LEU A 174 -8.67 -4.64 7.15
N ASP A 175 -9.21 -3.95 8.16
CA ASP A 175 -10.16 -2.85 7.97
C ASP A 175 -9.52 -1.69 7.20
N ASN A 176 -8.26 -1.35 7.51
CA ASN A 176 -7.49 -0.36 6.76
C ASN A 176 -7.28 -0.75 5.30
N LEU A 177 -7.02 -2.03 5.00
CA LEU A 177 -6.93 -2.51 3.61
C LEU A 177 -8.27 -2.44 2.89
N ALA A 178 -9.38 -2.74 3.57
CA ALA A 178 -10.72 -2.60 3.00
C ALA A 178 -11.02 -1.15 2.64
N GLU A 179 -10.64 -0.20 3.51
CA GLU A 179 -10.76 1.24 3.25
C GLU A 179 -9.91 1.69 2.05
N LEU A 180 -8.67 1.18 1.92
CA LEU A 180 -7.82 1.47 0.77
C LEU A 180 -8.47 0.99 -0.54
N LYS A 181 -8.97 -0.26 -0.55
CA LYS A 181 -9.65 -0.83 -1.73
C LYS A 181 -10.88 -0.02 -2.11
N GLN A 182 -11.66 0.41 -1.13
CA GLN A 182 -12.84 1.24 -1.33
C GLN A 182 -12.48 2.61 -1.90
N SER A 183 -11.42 3.25 -1.40
CA SER A 183 -10.92 4.52 -1.91
C SER A 183 -10.53 4.44 -3.39
N ILE A 184 -9.80 3.38 -3.75
CA ILE A 184 -9.38 3.16 -5.15
C ILE A 184 -10.63 2.94 -6.04
N TYR A 185 -11.59 2.14 -5.60
CA TYR A 185 -12.83 1.90 -6.32
C TYR A 185 -13.64 3.19 -6.52
N GLU A 186 -13.77 4.02 -5.48
CA GLU A 186 -14.44 5.31 -5.58
C GLU A 186 -13.75 6.25 -6.57
N TYR A 187 -12.41 6.28 -6.57
CA TYR A 187 -11.63 7.05 -7.54
C TYR A 187 -11.85 6.57 -8.98
N GLU A 188 -11.81 5.25 -9.22
CA GLU A 188 -12.04 4.66 -10.54
C GLU A 188 -13.43 4.96 -11.09
N THR A 189 -14.44 4.95 -10.23
CA THR A 189 -15.84 5.23 -10.65
C THR A 189 -16.12 6.71 -10.85
N THR A 190 -15.37 7.59 -10.18
CA THR A 190 -15.60 9.03 -10.26
C THR A 190 -14.75 9.70 -11.35
N CYS A 191 -13.49 9.26 -11.53
CA CYS A 191 -12.53 9.85 -12.47
C CYS A 191 -12.37 9.04 -13.76
N GLY A 192 -12.94 7.83 -13.84
CA GLY A 192 -12.88 6.97 -15.03
C GLY A 192 -13.86 7.34 -16.14
N GLU A 193 -14.69 8.38 -15.95
CA GLU A 193 -15.66 8.89 -16.93
C GLU A 193 -15.19 10.15 -17.67
N GLU A 194 -13.93 10.60 -17.45
CA GLU A 194 -13.27 11.65 -18.24
C GLU A 194 -12.22 11.00 -19.17
#